data_ce486b21b0676ae8cf056bb5e58ec81a
#
_entry.id   ce486b21b0676ae8cf056bb5e58ec81a
#
_cell.length_a   1.000
_cell.length_b   1.000
_cell.length_c   1.000
_cell.angle_alpha   90.00
_cell.angle_beta   90.00
_cell.angle_gamma   90.00
#
_symmetry.space_group_name_H-M   'P 1'
#
loop_
_entity.id
_entity.type
_entity.pdbx_description
1 polymer ?
#
loop_
_entity_poly.entity_id
_entity_poly.type
_entity_poly.pdbx_seq_one_letter_code
_entity_poly.pdbx_strand_id
1 'polypeptide(L)'
;MASTNYFGFDINPDLVKATKMNMVMNNDGSGNILQTNSLLPPHEWTEDFRTGLANALGINKSVLRNHSSIGYFNVIVTNPPFGSKIPIKDKNILEQFELAHIWECDKKTGVWEKTLRLQSSVPPEILFIERCTQFLVPGGRMGIVLPDSILGSPGLGYIREWLIQNHRIVASIDLNVDTFQPRNGTQTSVLILQRKTQEQKDTEEKSGKMADYNIFMAMIE
;
A
#
# COMPACT_ATOMS: atom_id res chain seq x y z
N MET A 1 5.55 21.38 14.69
CA MET A 1 4.63 21.07 13.53
C MET A 1 4.86 19.66 12.96
N ALA A 2 6.06 19.14 12.91
CA ALA A 2 6.31 17.76 12.46
C ALA A 2 5.62 16.72 13.35
N SER A 3 5.63 16.91 14.65
CA SER A 3 5.15 15.96 15.67
C SER A 3 3.66 15.56 15.55
N THR A 4 2.85 16.31 14.83
CA THR A 4 1.40 16.05 14.70
C THR A 4 0.99 15.46 13.35
N ASN A 5 1.87 15.54 12.34
CA ASN A 5 1.51 15.20 10.95
C ASN A 5 2.24 13.97 10.39
N TYR A 6 3.25 13.46 11.11
CA TYR A 6 3.99 12.27 10.70
C TYR A 6 3.57 11.07 11.53
N PHE A 7 3.26 9.98 10.83
CA PHE A 7 2.86 8.70 11.41
C PHE A 7 3.78 7.61 10.89
N GLY A 8 4.16 6.68 11.75
CA GLY A 8 4.95 5.52 11.37
C GLY A 8 4.39 4.26 12.00
N PHE A 9 4.27 3.21 11.20
CA PHE A 9 3.78 1.90 11.63
C PHE A 9 4.81 0.83 11.28
N ASP A 10 5.17 0.01 12.24
CA ASP A 10 6.03 -1.15 12.04
C ASP A 10 5.58 -2.30 12.94
N ILE A 11 5.73 -3.53 12.47
CA ILE A 11 5.44 -4.73 13.26
C ILE A 11 6.56 -5.02 14.28
N ASN A 12 7.79 -4.61 13.97
CA ASN A 12 8.96 -4.87 14.79
C ASN A 12 9.08 -3.83 15.92
N PRO A 13 8.97 -4.23 17.21
CA PRO A 13 9.05 -3.30 18.34
C PRO A 13 10.39 -2.59 18.45
N ASP A 14 11.50 -3.22 18.03
CA ASP A 14 12.82 -2.61 18.12
C ASP A 14 13.01 -1.53 17.04
N LEU A 15 12.46 -1.73 15.84
CA LEU A 15 12.43 -0.70 14.81
C LEU A 15 11.54 0.48 15.22
N VAL A 16 10.40 0.22 15.85
CA VAL A 16 9.56 1.27 16.44
C VAL A 16 10.32 2.09 17.46
N LYS A 17 11.06 1.45 18.40
CA LYS A 17 11.89 2.14 19.40
C LYS A 17 13.00 2.97 18.74
N ALA A 18 13.73 2.37 17.79
CA ALA A 18 14.81 3.05 17.07
C ALA A 18 14.29 4.28 16.31
N THR A 19 13.16 4.13 15.62
CA THR A 19 12.51 5.25 14.89
C THR A 19 12.08 6.35 15.85
N LYS A 20 11.44 6.02 16.99
CA LYS A 20 11.08 7.00 18.02
C LYS A 20 12.31 7.76 18.53
N MET A 21 13.39 7.05 18.80
CA MET A 21 14.64 7.67 19.27
C MET A 21 15.22 8.62 18.23
N ASN A 22 15.26 8.20 16.96
CA ASN A 22 15.74 9.03 15.87
C ASN A 22 14.90 10.32 15.71
N MET A 23 13.58 10.22 15.77
CA MET A 23 12.70 11.38 15.69
C MET A 23 12.86 12.34 16.87
N VAL A 24 13.02 11.81 18.09
CA VAL A 24 13.33 12.65 19.28
C VAL A 24 14.66 13.39 19.11
N MET A 25 15.70 12.71 18.63
CA MET A 25 17.02 13.32 18.38
C MET A 25 16.95 14.44 17.33
N ASN A 26 16.03 14.34 16.36
CA ASN A 26 15.80 15.36 15.35
C ASN A 26 14.72 16.40 15.74
N ASN A 27 14.24 16.35 17.00
CA ASN A 27 13.18 17.22 17.51
C ASN A 27 11.86 17.16 16.72
N ASP A 28 11.56 16.00 16.10
CA ASP A 28 10.36 15.78 15.26
C ASP A 28 9.19 15.15 16.03
N GLY A 29 9.33 14.91 17.32
CA GLY A 29 8.36 14.19 18.16
C GLY A 29 8.38 12.68 17.89
N SER A 30 7.68 11.90 18.71
CA SER A 30 7.68 10.43 18.61
C SER A 30 6.34 9.77 18.90
N GLY A 31 5.31 10.56 19.23
CA GLY A 31 4.01 10.06 19.69
C GLY A 31 3.24 9.22 18.66
N ASN A 32 3.44 9.48 17.38
CA ASN A 32 2.70 8.86 16.29
C ASN A 32 3.44 7.69 15.63
N ILE A 33 4.53 7.22 16.23
CA ILE A 33 5.23 6.01 15.80
C ILE A 33 4.67 4.84 16.61
N LEU A 34 3.92 3.96 15.96
CA LEU A 34 3.10 2.94 16.62
C LEU A 34 3.47 1.54 16.14
N GLN A 35 3.46 0.58 17.07
CA GLN A 35 3.67 -0.82 16.73
C GLN A 35 2.36 -1.45 16.27
N THR A 36 2.34 -2.02 15.07
CA THR A 36 1.22 -2.82 14.58
C THR A 36 1.63 -3.70 13.39
N ASN A 37 0.90 -4.78 13.18
CA ASN A 37 0.84 -5.43 11.88
C ASN A 37 -0.22 -4.72 11.04
N SER A 38 0.22 -3.90 10.10
CA SER A 38 -0.66 -3.09 9.24
C SER A 38 -1.58 -3.92 8.34
N LEU A 39 -1.26 -5.20 8.10
CA LEU A 39 -2.08 -6.09 7.27
C LEU A 39 -3.24 -6.72 8.05
N LEU A 40 -3.25 -6.68 9.39
CA LEU A 40 -4.39 -7.17 10.17
C LEU A 40 -5.68 -6.41 9.85
N PRO A 41 -6.84 -7.06 9.95
CA PRO A 41 -8.11 -6.37 9.92
C PRO A 41 -8.17 -5.30 11.02
N PRO A 42 -8.71 -4.11 10.75
CA PRO A 42 -8.74 -3.02 11.75
C PRO A 42 -9.41 -3.39 13.08
N HIS A 43 -10.35 -4.32 13.07
CA HIS A 43 -10.99 -4.81 14.31
C HIS A 43 -10.06 -5.73 15.15
N GLU A 44 -9.01 -6.29 14.56
CA GLU A 44 -7.99 -7.10 15.24
C GLU A 44 -6.78 -6.28 15.69
N TRP A 45 -6.69 -4.99 15.34
CA TRP A 45 -5.64 -4.13 15.85
C TRP A 45 -5.71 -4.04 17.38
N THR A 46 -4.56 -3.99 18.02
CA THR A 46 -4.47 -3.88 19.48
C THR A 46 -5.19 -2.62 19.98
N GLU A 47 -5.72 -2.67 21.19
CA GLU A 47 -6.40 -1.52 21.81
C GLU A 47 -5.46 -0.32 21.94
N ASP A 48 -4.18 -0.56 22.27
CA ASP A 48 -3.17 0.49 22.37
C ASP A 48 -2.91 1.17 21.02
N PHE A 49 -2.82 0.40 19.93
CA PHE A 49 -2.66 0.96 18.60
C PHE A 49 -3.87 1.79 18.18
N ARG A 50 -5.09 1.26 18.33
CA ARG A 50 -6.30 2.01 17.99
C ARG A 50 -6.46 3.30 18.80
N THR A 51 -6.17 3.22 20.09
CA THR A 51 -6.23 4.39 20.98
C THR A 51 -5.18 5.43 20.59
N GLY A 52 -3.94 5.00 20.38
CA GLY A 52 -2.85 5.88 19.94
C GLY A 52 -3.16 6.57 18.62
N LEU A 53 -3.60 5.79 17.62
CA LEU A 53 -3.94 6.32 16.30
C LEU A 53 -5.16 7.28 16.38
N ALA A 54 -6.21 6.91 17.10
CA ALA A 54 -7.40 7.75 17.24
C ALA A 54 -7.08 9.09 17.91
N ASN A 55 -6.29 9.06 18.99
CA ASN A 55 -5.84 10.27 19.68
C ASN A 55 -5.03 11.19 18.75
N ALA A 56 -4.08 10.61 18.01
CA ALA A 56 -3.23 11.35 17.10
C ALA A 56 -4.00 11.96 15.91
N LEU A 57 -5.06 11.29 15.45
CA LEU A 57 -5.94 11.77 14.38
C LEU A 57 -7.07 12.67 14.88
N GLY A 58 -7.29 12.75 16.19
CA GLY A 58 -8.41 13.52 16.78
C GLY A 58 -9.79 12.92 16.47
N ILE A 59 -9.89 11.59 16.36
CA ILE A 59 -11.12 10.87 15.99
C ILE A 59 -11.57 9.88 17.07
N ASN A 60 -12.83 9.43 16.98
CA ASN A 60 -13.29 8.36 17.85
C ASN A 60 -12.73 7.01 17.40
N LYS A 61 -12.09 6.26 18.32
CA LYS A 61 -11.49 4.96 18.02
C LYS A 61 -12.46 3.90 17.49
N SER A 62 -13.76 4.05 17.74
CA SER A 62 -14.77 3.12 17.24
C SER A 62 -14.86 3.08 15.71
N VAL A 63 -14.47 4.18 15.02
CA VAL A 63 -14.45 4.24 13.56
C VAL A 63 -13.29 3.44 12.96
N LEU A 64 -12.23 3.14 13.73
CA LEU A 64 -11.07 2.36 13.31
C LEU A 64 -11.31 0.84 13.36
N ARG A 65 -12.52 0.39 13.12
CA ARG A 65 -12.87 -1.05 13.11
C ARG A 65 -13.13 -1.60 11.72
N ASN A 66 -13.26 -0.73 10.73
CA ASN A 66 -13.58 -1.12 9.37
C ASN A 66 -12.49 -0.62 8.41
N HIS A 67 -12.04 -1.47 7.50
CA HIS A 67 -11.04 -1.12 6.47
C HIS A 67 -11.50 0.02 5.53
N SER A 68 -12.79 0.20 5.34
CA SER A 68 -13.33 1.32 4.57
C SER A 68 -13.25 2.68 5.29
N SER A 69 -12.96 2.67 6.60
CA SER A 69 -12.96 3.86 7.46
C SER A 69 -11.58 4.30 7.90
N ILE A 70 -10.49 3.82 7.25
CA ILE A 70 -9.11 4.11 7.66
C ILE A 70 -8.37 5.06 6.71
N GLY A 71 -9.07 5.69 5.76
CA GLY A 71 -8.51 6.63 4.79
C GLY A 71 -8.27 8.01 5.39
N TYR A 72 -7.15 8.21 6.09
CA TYR A 72 -6.82 9.45 6.80
C TYR A 72 -5.54 10.14 6.31
N PHE A 73 -4.74 9.47 5.49
CA PHE A 73 -3.42 10.00 5.13
C PHE A 73 -3.42 10.62 3.73
N ASN A 74 -2.83 11.80 3.60
CA ASN A 74 -2.67 12.49 2.33
C ASN A 74 -1.47 11.95 1.54
N VAL A 75 -0.43 11.51 2.25
CA VAL A 75 0.81 10.98 1.67
C VAL A 75 1.24 9.74 2.44
N ILE A 76 1.62 8.68 1.71
CA ILE A 76 2.22 7.47 2.26
C ILE A 76 3.53 7.22 1.52
N VAL A 77 4.57 6.86 2.26
CA VAL A 77 5.81 6.31 1.71
C VAL A 77 6.13 5.00 2.41
N THR A 78 6.43 3.96 1.63
CA THR A 78 6.67 2.64 2.18
C THR A 78 7.60 1.80 1.31
N ASN A 79 8.38 0.96 1.99
CA ASN A 79 9.14 -0.12 1.40
C ASN A 79 8.69 -1.41 2.09
N PRO A 80 7.64 -2.07 1.57
CA PRO A 80 7.11 -3.29 2.18
C PRO A 80 8.13 -4.43 2.11
N PRO A 81 8.00 -5.45 2.98
CA PRO A 81 8.82 -6.64 2.85
C PRO A 81 8.51 -7.35 1.53
N PHE A 82 9.55 -7.78 0.80
CA PHE A 82 9.39 -8.51 -0.47
C PHE A 82 9.46 -10.00 -0.24
N GLY A 83 8.64 -10.74 -0.94
CA GLY A 83 8.97 -12.08 -1.29
C GLY A 83 8.00 -13.19 -1.05
N SER A 84 8.10 -14.10 -1.98
CA SER A 84 7.47 -15.42 -1.96
C SER A 84 7.88 -16.31 -0.76
N LYS A 85 8.96 -15.94 -0.04
CA LYS A 85 9.45 -16.71 1.12
C LYS A 85 8.64 -16.48 2.40
N ILE A 86 7.90 -15.38 2.50
CA ILE A 86 7.08 -15.02 3.67
C ILE A 86 5.63 -14.72 3.27
N PRO A 87 4.98 -15.56 2.45
CA PRO A 87 3.64 -15.26 1.97
C PRO A 87 2.63 -15.26 3.12
N ILE A 88 1.66 -14.38 3.03
CA ILE A 88 0.52 -14.33 3.94
C ILE A 88 -0.47 -15.44 3.55
N LYS A 89 -0.84 -16.28 4.53
CA LYS A 89 -1.77 -17.42 4.38
C LYS A 89 -3.00 -17.29 5.25
N ASP A 90 -2.98 -16.35 6.20
CA ASP A 90 -4.09 -16.15 7.12
C ASP A 90 -5.31 -15.65 6.37
N LYS A 91 -6.37 -16.43 6.40
CA LYS A 91 -7.61 -16.16 5.68
C LYS A 91 -8.27 -14.86 6.14
N ASN A 92 -8.25 -14.56 7.45
CA ASN A 92 -8.83 -13.33 7.99
C ASN A 92 -8.11 -12.09 7.44
N ILE A 93 -6.79 -12.20 7.21
CA ILE A 93 -6.02 -11.15 6.56
C ILE A 93 -6.41 -11.06 5.08
N LEU A 94 -6.40 -12.17 4.36
CA LEU A 94 -6.62 -12.20 2.91
C LEU A 94 -8.01 -11.70 2.50
N GLU A 95 -9.05 -12.02 3.27
CA GLU A 95 -10.44 -11.65 2.97
C GLU A 95 -10.69 -10.15 2.85
N GLN A 96 -9.80 -9.31 3.39
CA GLN A 96 -9.92 -7.85 3.32
C GLN A 96 -9.45 -7.25 1.99
N PHE A 97 -8.76 -8.04 1.16
CA PHE A 97 -8.03 -7.53 0.01
C PHE A 97 -8.58 -8.10 -1.30
N GLU A 98 -8.90 -7.24 -2.24
CA GLU A 98 -9.29 -7.64 -3.59
C GLU A 98 -8.14 -8.34 -4.31
N LEU A 99 -6.90 -7.85 -4.11
CA LEU A 99 -5.70 -8.43 -4.69
C LEU A 99 -5.35 -9.82 -4.12
N ALA A 100 -5.97 -10.22 -3.01
CA ALA A 100 -5.85 -11.57 -2.48
C ALA A 100 -6.80 -12.58 -3.12
N HIS A 101 -7.73 -12.16 -3.95
CA HIS A 101 -8.60 -13.05 -4.71
C HIS A 101 -7.89 -13.59 -5.95
N ILE A 102 -8.42 -14.71 -6.47
CA ILE A 102 -8.01 -15.23 -7.77
C ILE A 102 -8.63 -14.33 -8.83
N TRP A 103 -7.82 -13.88 -9.77
CA TRP A 103 -8.23 -13.12 -10.93
C TRP A 103 -8.07 -13.99 -12.18
N GLU A 104 -9.03 -13.96 -13.05
CA GLU A 104 -9.04 -14.70 -14.31
C GLU A 104 -8.98 -13.72 -15.49
N CYS A 105 -8.08 -13.99 -16.44
CA CYS A 105 -7.92 -13.18 -17.64
C CYS A 105 -8.75 -13.78 -18.77
N ASP A 106 -9.69 -13.04 -19.32
CA ASP A 106 -10.32 -13.42 -20.57
C ASP A 106 -9.31 -13.32 -21.71
N LYS A 107 -8.97 -14.47 -22.29
CA LYS A 107 -7.98 -14.58 -23.36
C LYS A 107 -8.36 -13.85 -24.65
N LYS A 108 -9.63 -13.53 -24.85
CA LYS A 108 -10.11 -12.83 -26.07
C LYS A 108 -10.02 -11.32 -25.91
N THR A 109 -10.38 -10.81 -24.73
CA THR A 109 -10.45 -9.38 -24.45
C THR A 109 -9.20 -8.88 -23.73
N GLY A 110 -8.44 -9.76 -23.05
CA GLY A 110 -7.32 -9.39 -22.19
C GLY A 110 -7.74 -8.78 -20.85
N VAL A 111 -9.03 -8.73 -20.56
CA VAL A 111 -9.57 -8.13 -19.33
C VAL A 111 -9.43 -9.10 -18.16
N TRP A 112 -9.03 -8.59 -17.00
CA TRP A 112 -8.94 -9.34 -15.77
C TRP A 112 -10.18 -9.13 -14.91
N GLU A 113 -10.77 -10.23 -14.46
CA GLU A 113 -11.95 -10.22 -13.59
C GLU A 113 -11.64 -10.92 -12.26
N LYS A 114 -12.03 -10.27 -11.17
CA LYS A 114 -11.90 -10.81 -9.82
C LYS A 114 -12.95 -11.89 -9.58
N THR A 115 -12.52 -13.06 -9.12
CA THR A 115 -13.41 -14.14 -8.67
C THR A 115 -13.74 -14.00 -7.17
N LEU A 116 -14.69 -14.80 -6.69
CA LEU A 116 -15.01 -14.89 -5.26
C LEU A 116 -14.02 -15.80 -4.47
N ARG A 117 -13.09 -16.45 -5.16
CA ARG A 117 -12.15 -17.40 -4.54
C ARG A 117 -10.89 -16.67 -4.08
N LEU A 118 -10.48 -16.93 -2.85
CA LEU A 118 -9.20 -16.46 -2.32
C LEU A 118 -8.04 -17.31 -2.85
N GLN A 119 -6.90 -16.66 -3.04
CA GLN A 119 -5.62 -17.33 -3.21
C GLN A 119 -5.24 -18.03 -1.90
N SER A 120 -4.54 -19.16 -1.97
CA SER A 120 -4.06 -19.88 -0.77
C SER A 120 -2.96 -19.13 -0.01
N SER A 121 -2.26 -18.27 -0.69
CA SER A 121 -1.22 -17.40 -0.13
C SER A 121 -0.91 -16.24 -1.07
N VAL A 122 -0.54 -15.08 -0.51
CA VAL A 122 -0.20 -13.87 -1.26
C VAL A 122 1.08 -13.25 -0.70
N PRO A 123 2.04 -12.86 -1.53
CA PRO A 123 3.20 -12.08 -1.11
C PRO A 123 2.78 -10.78 -0.42
N PRO A 124 3.44 -10.38 0.70
CA PRO A 124 3.01 -9.23 1.48
C PRO A 124 3.04 -7.91 0.69
N GLU A 125 4.01 -7.71 -0.20
CA GLU A 125 4.11 -6.52 -1.03
C GLU A 125 2.83 -6.24 -1.85
N ILE A 126 2.15 -7.29 -2.32
CA ILE A 126 0.89 -7.17 -3.07
C ILE A 126 -0.22 -6.65 -2.15
N LEU A 127 -0.32 -7.18 -0.93
CA LEU A 127 -1.32 -6.73 0.04
C LEU A 127 -1.04 -5.30 0.53
N PHE A 128 0.23 -4.91 0.62
CA PHE A 128 0.60 -3.55 1.00
C PHE A 128 0.20 -2.50 -0.04
N ILE A 129 0.15 -2.83 -1.33
CA ILE A 129 -0.40 -1.93 -2.37
C ILE A 129 -1.83 -1.53 -2.00
N GLU A 130 -2.67 -2.50 -1.70
CA GLU A 130 -4.08 -2.24 -1.38
C GLU A 130 -4.24 -1.64 0.02
N ARG A 131 -3.47 -2.11 1.03
CA ARG A 131 -3.52 -1.53 2.38
C ARG A 131 -3.16 -0.05 2.38
N CYS A 132 -2.11 0.33 1.68
CA CYS A 132 -1.74 1.75 1.55
C CYS A 132 -2.84 2.55 0.84
N THR A 133 -3.49 1.96 -0.17
CA THR A 133 -4.65 2.60 -0.82
C THR A 133 -5.81 2.82 0.15
N GLN A 134 -6.08 1.85 1.02
CA GLN A 134 -7.12 1.99 2.05
C GLN A 134 -6.81 3.11 3.05
N PHE A 135 -5.53 3.30 3.41
CA PHE A 135 -5.06 4.35 4.30
C PHE A 135 -5.07 5.76 3.67
N LEU A 136 -4.97 5.86 2.34
CA LEU A 136 -4.99 7.14 1.65
C LEU A 136 -6.40 7.76 1.62
N VAL A 137 -6.48 9.07 1.75
CA VAL A 137 -7.69 9.81 1.34
C VAL A 137 -7.85 9.76 -0.19
N PRO A 138 -9.07 9.92 -0.74
CA PRO A 138 -9.25 10.16 -2.17
C PRO A 138 -8.39 11.35 -2.64
N GLY A 139 -7.64 11.19 -3.74
CA GLY A 139 -6.67 12.19 -4.22
C GLY A 139 -5.31 12.15 -3.53
N GLY A 140 -5.16 11.40 -2.43
CA GLY A 140 -3.89 11.21 -1.73
C GLY A 140 -2.83 10.48 -2.58
N ARG A 141 -1.57 10.60 -2.22
CA ARG A 141 -0.44 10.05 -2.98
C ARG A 141 0.34 9.04 -2.16
N MET A 142 0.87 8.02 -2.83
CA MET A 142 1.84 7.13 -2.22
C MET A 142 3.08 6.94 -3.09
N GLY A 143 4.24 6.79 -2.41
CA GLY A 143 5.45 6.24 -2.97
C GLY A 143 5.68 4.85 -2.38
N ILE A 144 5.70 3.84 -3.24
CA ILE A 144 5.88 2.44 -2.82
C ILE A 144 6.99 1.79 -3.62
N VAL A 145 7.92 1.13 -2.90
CA VAL A 145 8.96 0.32 -3.53
C VAL A 145 8.38 -1.06 -3.82
N LEU A 146 8.50 -1.52 -5.06
CA LEU A 146 7.98 -2.82 -5.48
C LEU A 146 9.02 -3.58 -6.31
N PRO A 147 9.02 -4.92 -6.23
CA PRO A 147 9.78 -5.75 -7.18
C PRO A 147 9.30 -5.54 -8.61
N ASP A 148 10.22 -5.50 -9.57
CA ASP A 148 9.89 -5.31 -10.99
C ASP A 148 9.01 -6.41 -11.56
N SER A 149 9.01 -7.59 -10.93
CA SER A 149 8.08 -8.66 -11.28
C SER A 149 6.60 -8.23 -11.19
N ILE A 150 6.24 -7.31 -10.28
CA ILE A 150 4.89 -6.74 -10.18
C ILE A 150 4.54 -6.00 -11.48
N LEU A 151 5.52 -5.27 -12.04
CA LEU A 151 5.33 -4.44 -13.22
C LEU A 151 5.45 -5.23 -14.53
N GLY A 152 6.31 -6.26 -14.57
CA GLY A 152 6.69 -6.95 -15.79
C GLY A 152 6.11 -8.36 -15.97
N SER A 153 5.79 -9.10 -14.89
CA SER A 153 5.37 -10.50 -15.02
C SER A 153 3.98 -10.64 -15.63
N PRO A 154 3.80 -11.47 -16.68
CA PRO A 154 2.49 -11.69 -17.31
C PRO A 154 1.43 -12.19 -16.32
N GLY A 155 1.78 -13.12 -15.42
CA GLY A 155 0.86 -13.67 -14.42
C GLY A 155 0.37 -12.68 -13.36
N LEU A 156 1.01 -11.51 -13.26
CA LEU A 156 0.65 -10.44 -12.32
C LEU A 156 -0.10 -9.27 -13.02
N GLY A 157 -0.61 -9.49 -14.22
CA GLY A 157 -1.36 -8.49 -14.98
C GLY A 157 -2.55 -7.90 -14.20
N TYR A 158 -3.23 -8.71 -13.40
CA TYR A 158 -4.35 -8.29 -12.58
C TYR A 158 -3.98 -7.18 -11.57
N ILE A 159 -2.74 -7.18 -11.05
CA ILE A 159 -2.28 -6.12 -10.13
C ILE A 159 -2.17 -4.80 -10.86
N ARG A 160 -1.63 -4.81 -12.08
CA ARG A 160 -1.51 -3.61 -12.92
C ARG A 160 -2.88 -3.09 -13.32
N GLU A 161 -3.81 -3.98 -13.68
CA GLU A 161 -5.20 -3.64 -13.94
C GLU A 161 -5.84 -2.97 -12.72
N TRP A 162 -5.72 -3.58 -11.54
CA TRP A 162 -6.23 -3.02 -10.29
C TRP A 162 -5.60 -1.64 -9.97
N LEU A 163 -4.28 -1.50 -10.21
CA LEU A 163 -3.58 -0.23 -10.00
C LEU A 163 -4.15 0.88 -10.88
N ILE A 164 -4.31 0.66 -12.17
CA ILE A 164 -4.81 1.70 -13.09
C ILE A 164 -6.29 1.99 -12.89
N GLN A 165 -7.09 1.04 -12.41
CA GLN A 165 -8.48 1.27 -12.03
C GLN A 165 -8.61 2.14 -10.78
N ASN A 166 -7.72 2.01 -9.81
CA ASN A 166 -7.79 2.69 -8.51
C ASN A 166 -6.89 3.91 -8.40
N HIS A 167 -5.87 4.04 -9.25
CA HIS A 167 -4.88 5.10 -9.16
C HIS A 167 -4.59 5.73 -10.52
N ARG A 168 -4.08 6.95 -10.43
CA ARG A 168 -3.29 7.57 -11.49
C ARG A 168 -1.83 7.27 -11.20
N ILE A 169 -1.10 6.69 -12.15
CA ILE A 169 0.35 6.46 -12.03
C ILE A 169 1.04 7.80 -12.33
N VAL A 170 1.70 8.37 -11.33
CA VAL A 170 2.39 9.66 -11.47
C VAL A 170 3.81 9.46 -11.98
N ALA A 171 4.51 8.46 -11.40
CA ALA A 171 5.87 8.14 -11.83
C ALA A 171 6.18 6.65 -11.61
N SER A 172 7.11 6.15 -12.43
CA SER A 172 7.82 4.88 -12.24
C SER A 172 9.31 5.15 -12.32
N ILE A 173 10.02 4.85 -11.24
CA ILE A 173 11.46 5.11 -11.11
C ILE A 173 12.16 3.77 -10.87
N ASP A 174 12.92 3.30 -11.84
CA ASP A 174 13.71 2.09 -11.73
C ASP A 174 14.95 2.36 -10.85
N LEU A 175 15.16 1.54 -9.83
CA LEU A 175 16.27 1.68 -8.90
C LEU A 175 17.47 0.86 -9.39
N ASN A 176 18.69 1.31 -9.04
CA ASN A 176 19.88 0.52 -9.29
C ASN A 176 19.76 -0.86 -8.62
N VAL A 177 20.21 -1.91 -9.31
CA VAL A 177 20.17 -3.30 -8.82
C VAL A 177 20.89 -3.50 -7.48
N ASP A 178 21.85 -2.65 -7.17
CA ASP A 178 22.62 -2.70 -5.93
C ASP A 178 21.97 -1.95 -4.75
N THR A 179 20.83 -1.30 -4.98
CA THR A 179 20.14 -0.49 -3.96
C THR A 179 19.90 -1.25 -2.66
N PHE A 180 19.59 -2.56 -2.73
CA PHE A 180 19.29 -3.40 -1.57
C PHE A 180 20.34 -4.49 -1.30
N GLN A 181 21.49 -4.45 -1.98
CA GLN A 181 22.60 -5.35 -1.73
C GLN A 181 23.24 -5.09 -0.35
N PRO A 182 23.85 -6.08 0.28
CA PRO A 182 23.96 -7.50 -0.14
C PRO A 182 22.77 -8.37 0.28
N ARG A 183 21.75 -7.79 0.92
CA ARG A 183 20.64 -8.56 1.52
C ARG A 183 19.60 -9.02 0.51
N ASN A 184 19.39 -8.24 -0.52
CA ASN A 184 18.40 -8.52 -1.55
C ASN A 184 18.94 -8.09 -2.93
N GLY A 185 18.97 -9.01 -3.90
CA GLY A 185 19.35 -8.75 -5.29
C GLY A 185 18.16 -8.60 -6.23
N THR A 186 16.97 -8.36 -5.70
CA THR A 186 15.77 -8.16 -6.52
C THR A 186 15.79 -6.77 -7.14
N GLN A 187 15.67 -6.69 -8.46
CA GLN A 187 15.43 -5.43 -9.15
C GLN A 187 14.10 -4.84 -8.70
N THR A 188 14.09 -3.55 -8.43
CA THR A 188 12.96 -2.86 -7.83
C THR A 188 12.74 -1.50 -8.44
N SER A 189 11.49 -1.05 -8.42
CA SER A 189 11.09 0.28 -8.83
C SER A 189 10.31 1.00 -7.72
N VAL A 190 10.41 2.32 -7.69
CA VAL A 190 9.52 3.17 -6.91
C VAL A 190 8.36 3.59 -7.79
N LEU A 191 7.14 3.21 -7.39
CA LEU A 191 5.93 3.75 -7.99
C LEU A 191 5.41 4.92 -7.18
N ILE A 192 5.16 6.03 -7.85
CA ILE A 192 4.41 7.17 -7.29
C ILE A 192 3.00 7.10 -7.85
N LEU A 193 2.04 6.89 -6.96
CA LEU A 193 0.63 6.67 -7.27
C LEU A 193 -0.24 7.76 -6.63
N GLN A 194 -1.30 8.17 -7.31
CA GLN A 194 -2.33 9.03 -6.73
C GLN A 194 -3.65 8.29 -6.72
N ARG A 195 -4.25 8.10 -5.54
CA ARG A 195 -5.56 7.47 -5.41
C ARG A 195 -6.61 8.28 -6.15
N LYS A 196 -7.37 7.66 -7.06
CA LYS A 196 -8.48 8.31 -7.75
C LYS A 196 -9.57 8.73 -6.78
N THR A 197 -10.18 9.87 -7.07
CA THR A 197 -11.42 10.30 -6.40
C THR A 197 -12.61 9.52 -6.95
N GLN A 198 -13.72 9.52 -6.24
CA GLN A 198 -14.94 8.89 -6.74
C GLN A 198 -15.41 9.55 -8.04
N GLU A 199 -15.34 10.88 -8.13
CA GLU A 199 -15.69 11.65 -9.33
C GLU A 199 -14.88 11.21 -10.57
N GLN A 200 -13.56 10.97 -10.39
CA GLN A 200 -12.71 10.47 -11.47
C GLN A 200 -13.13 9.08 -11.92
N LYS A 201 -13.41 8.17 -10.98
CA LYS A 201 -13.88 6.82 -11.29
C LYS A 201 -15.22 6.85 -12.02
N ASP A 202 -16.19 7.64 -11.54
CA ASP A 202 -17.50 7.77 -12.15
C ASP A 202 -17.44 8.35 -13.57
N THR A 203 -16.49 9.26 -13.81
CA THR A 203 -16.25 9.85 -15.13
C THR A 203 -15.66 8.83 -16.11
N GLU A 204 -14.68 8.03 -15.66
CA GLU A 204 -14.09 6.97 -16.47
C GLU A 204 -15.11 5.87 -16.78
N GLU A 205 -15.92 5.47 -15.81
CA GLU A 205 -16.99 4.49 -15.98
C GLU A 205 -18.03 4.97 -17.01
N LYS A 206 -18.50 6.21 -16.89
CA LYS A 206 -19.47 6.79 -17.82
C LYS A 206 -18.93 6.95 -19.24
N SER A 207 -17.66 7.29 -19.39
CA SER A 207 -17.02 7.46 -20.69
C SER A 207 -16.56 6.16 -21.33
N GLY A 208 -16.45 5.08 -20.54
CA GLY A 208 -15.85 3.81 -20.96
C GLY A 208 -14.37 3.93 -21.31
N LYS A 209 -13.71 5.01 -20.88
CA LYS A 209 -12.29 5.28 -21.17
C LYS A 209 -11.59 5.82 -19.94
N MET A 210 -10.38 5.33 -19.70
CA MET A 210 -9.49 5.96 -18.72
C MET A 210 -9.01 7.32 -19.23
N ALA A 211 -8.81 8.26 -18.30
CA ALA A 211 -8.24 9.55 -18.64
C ALA A 211 -6.81 9.35 -19.19
N ASP A 212 -6.49 10.05 -20.26
CA ASP A 212 -5.14 10.09 -20.81
C ASP A 212 -4.28 11.06 -20.00
N TYR A 213 -3.06 10.62 -19.62
CA TYR A 213 -2.13 11.42 -18.83
C TYR A 213 -0.69 10.96 -19.00
N ASN A 214 0.25 11.88 -18.77
CA ASN A 214 1.68 11.57 -18.83
C ASN A 214 2.13 10.86 -17.53
N ILE A 215 3.02 9.87 -17.68
CA ILE A 215 3.71 9.18 -16.60
C ILE A 215 5.18 9.59 -16.66
N PHE A 216 5.72 10.09 -15.55
CA PHE A 216 7.15 10.33 -15.45
C PHE A 216 7.87 8.98 -15.29
N MET A 217 8.90 8.75 -16.12
CA MET A 217 9.72 7.55 -16.05
C MET A 217 11.18 7.94 -15.91
N ALA A 218 11.87 7.30 -14.96
CA ALA A 218 13.30 7.51 -14.71
C ALA A 218 13.98 6.18 -14.40
N MET A 219 15.29 6.13 -14.65
CA MET A 219 16.18 5.06 -14.30
C MET A 219 17.34 5.65 -13.50
N ILE A 220 17.70 5.02 -12.38
CA ILE A 220 18.82 5.43 -11.54
C ILE A 220 19.99 4.49 -11.84
N GLU A 221 21.09 5.05 -12.36
CA GLU A 221 22.33 4.33 -12.66
C GLU A 221 23.22 4.24 -11.41
#